data_d67f0eabd027d01a3519388b8015aa30
#
_entry.id   d67f0eabd027d01a3519388b8015aa30
#
_cell.length_a   1.000
_cell.length_b   1.000
_cell.length_c   1.000
_cell.angle_alpha   90.00
_cell.angle_beta   90.00
_cell.angle_gamma   90.00
#
_symmetry.space_group_name_H-M   'P 1'
#
loop_
_entity.id
_entity.type
_entity.pdbx_description
1 polymer ?
#
loop_
_entity_poly.entity_id
_entity_poly.type
_entity_poly.pdbx_seq_one_letter_code
_entity_poly.pdbx_strand_id
1 'polypeptide(L)'
;MKKKTCLSSRPSMQKLIAVASLSAALLCGLHATPALAETTDTSTVSAPESTSKSYYPKWKKVDGKVYFYTEDETILKSQWITYDSHQYYVDETGAAASGFYTTPDGKTWYFEPGTWLPHARYGLFYILENKNTPNYHYTYYYVDKDNGLIKNNWVKTDKGWSWAGADGRFTEGWFTAPNGKTWYLTSEIGSGVPVIAKSVPVDGKLYFFDTSTGLLRNSWVNLGHGVEAWYWAGPDGAAISGWFKTPDGKTWYADPEHYNRVVMGGIHIDDKYYFFDYSNGLVTHGWIDGGDGEWAWIETVGSVYSGWKHMPNGKWFYFDEVEFPMINKD
;
A
#
# COMPACT_ATOMS: atom_id res chain seq x y z
N MET A 1 29.43 -5.47 -54.25
CA MET A 1 29.12 -6.82 -53.77
C MET A 1 27.73 -6.79 -53.17
N LYS A 2 26.83 -7.68 -53.56
CA LYS A 2 25.41 -7.60 -53.22
C LYS A 2 25.20 -7.99 -51.74
N LYS A 3 24.63 -7.10 -50.91
CA LYS A 3 24.10 -7.41 -49.59
C LYS A 3 23.00 -8.48 -49.72
N LYS A 4 23.23 -9.68 -49.22
CA LYS A 4 22.16 -10.66 -49.03
C LYS A 4 21.58 -10.48 -47.66
N THR A 5 20.46 -9.83 -47.59
CA THR A 5 19.57 -9.80 -46.42
C THR A 5 19.05 -11.21 -46.18
N CYS A 6 19.39 -11.81 -45.08
CA CYS A 6 18.86 -13.10 -44.67
C CYS A 6 17.49 -12.83 -44.01
N LEU A 7 16.41 -13.01 -44.78
CA LEU A 7 15.06 -13.06 -44.23
C LEU A 7 14.89 -14.42 -43.56
N SER A 8 15.06 -14.51 -42.24
CA SER A 8 14.56 -15.61 -41.47
C SER A 8 13.26 -15.14 -40.76
N SER A 9 12.21 -15.90 -41.04
CA SER A 9 10.88 -15.71 -40.48
C SER A 9 10.90 -15.57 -38.97
N ARG A 10 10.41 -14.44 -38.48
CA ARG A 10 10.17 -14.20 -37.04
C ARG A 10 9.19 -15.24 -36.48
N PRO A 11 9.50 -15.93 -35.39
CA PRO A 11 8.44 -16.41 -34.53
C PRO A 11 7.85 -15.18 -33.83
N SER A 12 6.54 -14.97 -34.01
CA SER A 12 5.84 -13.84 -33.38
C SER A 12 5.94 -13.95 -31.86
N MET A 13 6.57 -12.96 -31.25
CA MET A 13 6.70 -12.80 -29.80
C MET A 13 5.38 -12.37 -29.13
N GLN A 14 4.25 -12.98 -29.52
CA GLN A 14 2.94 -12.72 -28.90
C GLN A 14 2.45 -13.83 -27.95
N LYS A 15 3.32 -14.73 -27.53
CA LYS A 15 2.90 -15.80 -26.59
C LYS A 15 3.95 -16.01 -25.52
N LEU A 16 4.04 -15.13 -24.55
CA LEU A 16 4.59 -15.45 -23.21
C LEU A 16 4.35 -14.31 -22.21
N ILE A 17 3.10 -13.82 -22.12
CA ILE A 17 2.62 -13.15 -20.90
C ILE A 17 1.35 -13.91 -20.50
N ALA A 18 1.52 -15.06 -19.90
CA ALA A 18 0.48 -15.79 -19.20
C ALA A 18 1.13 -16.61 -18.10
N VAL A 19 1.43 -15.97 -17.00
CA VAL A 19 1.66 -16.68 -15.73
C VAL A 19 0.84 -15.99 -14.65
N ALA A 20 -0.20 -16.71 -14.26
CA ALA A 20 -0.89 -16.74 -12.99
C ALA A 20 -1.57 -15.46 -12.50
N SER A 21 -2.78 -15.23 -13.00
CA SER A 21 -3.87 -14.78 -12.16
C SER A 21 -4.81 -15.96 -11.90
N LEU A 22 -4.68 -16.60 -10.75
CA LEU A 22 -5.69 -17.53 -10.23
C LEU A 22 -6.89 -16.69 -9.79
N SER A 23 -7.90 -16.60 -10.64
CA SER A 23 -9.20 -16.06 -10.29
C SER A 23 -10.00 -17.14 -9.56
N ALA A 24 -10.26 -16.95 -8.28
CA ALA A 24 -11.25 -17.73 -7.55
C ALA A 24 -12.64 -17.42 -8.11
N ALA A 25 -13.28 -18.41 -8.71
CA ALA A 25 -14.67 -18.34 -9.13
C ALA A 25 -15.59 -18.31 -7.92
N LEU A 26 -16.35 -17.23 -7.79
CA LEU A 26 -17.41 -17.10 -6.80
C LEU A 26 -18.68 -17.75 -7.37
N LEU A 27 -19.13 -18.83 -6.77
CA LEU A 27 -20.43 -19.44 -7.05
C LEU A 27 -21.56 -18.52 -6.53
N CYS A 28 -22.34 -17.96 -7.45
CA CYS A 28 -23.63 -17.34 -7.14
C CYS A 28 -24.67 -18.43 -6.87
N GLY A 29 -25.02 -18.63 -5.61
CA GLY A 29 -26.20 -19.40 -5.21
C GLY A 29 -27.47 -18.57 -5.38
N LEU A 30 -28.35 -18.98 -6.29
CA LEU A 30 -29.71 -18.48 -6.42
C LEU A 30 -30.56 -18.95 -5.22
N HIS A 31 -30.99 -17.99 -4.40
CA HIS A 31 -32.05 -18.27 -3.39
C HIS A 31 -33.38 -17.73 -3.91
N ALA A 32 -34.31 -18.66 -4.10
CA ALA A 32 -35.68 -18.36 -4.42
C ALA A 32 -36.39 -17.76 -3.18
N THR A 33 -37.09 -16.65 -3.40
CA THR A 33 -37.98 -16.06 -2.40
C THR A 33 -39.34 -16.78 -2.40
N PRO A 34 -39.88 -17.16 -1.24
CA PRO A 34 -41.27 -17.61 -1.15
C PRO A 34 -42.22 -16.42 -1.10
N ALA A 35 -43.28 -16.49 -1.88
CA ALA A 35 -44.38 -15.54 -1.87
C ALA A 35 -45.13 -15.62 -0.53
N LEU A 36 -45.35 -14.47 0.11
CA LEU A 36 -46.26 -14.34 1.28
C LEU A 36 -47.65 -13.98 0.80
N ALA A 37 -48.60 -14.80 1.22
CA ALA A 37 -50.02 -14.57 1.02
C ALA A 37 -50.50 -13.41 1.91
N GLU A 38 -51.28 -12.51 1.30
CA GLU A 38 -52.06 -11.48 2.01
C GLU A 38 -53.16 -12.13 2.83
N THR A 39 -53.18 -11.86 4.14
CA THR A 39 -54.38 -11.98 4.95
C THR A 39 -54.75 -10.58 5.45
N THR A 40 -55.83 -10.08 4.93
CA THR A 40 -56.54 -8.90 5.45
C THR A 40 -57.20 -9.27 6.76
N ASP A 41 -56.77 -8.64 7.86
CA ASP A 41 -57.58 -8.56 9.06
C ASP A 41 -57.68 -7.13 9.54
N THR A 42 -58.90 -6.61 9.46
CA THR A 42 -59.31 -5.25 9.82
C THR A 42 -59.66 -5.28 11.30
N SER A 43 -58.76 -4.92 12.18
CA SER A 43 -59.12 -4.51 13.54
C SER A 43 -58.52 -3.13 13.83
N THR A 44 -59.38 -2.14 13.84
CA THR A 44 -59.11 -0.80 14.32
C THR A 44 -58.80 -0.83 15.80
N VAL A 45 -57.50 -0.86 16.12
CA VAL A 45 -56.99 -0.50 17.44
C VAL A 45 -56.52 0.94 17.35
N SER A 46 -57.27 1.84 17.97
CA SER A 46 -56.84 3.22 18.19
C SER A 46 -55.51 3.21 18.94
N ALA A 47 -54.45 3.68 18.25
CA ALA A 47 -53.17 3.92 18.89
C ALA A 47 -53.36 4.89 20.06
N PRO A 48 -52.70 4.64 21.22
CA PRO A 48 -52.69 5.63 22.29
C PRO A 48 -51.98 6.89 21.73
N GLU A 49 -52.60 8.05 21.94
CA GLU A 49 -51.98 9.35 21.68
C GLU A 49 -50.59 9.36 22.37
N SER A 50 -49.57 9.22 21.58
CA SER A 50 -48.21 9.51 21.97
C SER A 50 -48.15 11.04 22.19
N THR A 51 -48.37 11.46 23.42
CA THR A 51 -47.90 12.76 23.89
C THR A 51 -46.41 12.73 23.80
N SER A 52 -45.87 13.11 22.65
CA SER A 52 -44.46 13.41 22.48
C SER A 52 -44.16 14.64 23.36
N LYS A 53 -43.80 14.40 24.62
CA LYS A 53 -43.16 15.41 25.43
C LYS A 53 -41.90 15.83 24.65
N SER A 54 -41.91 17.02 24.13
CA SER A 54 -40.75 17.64 23.50
C SER A 54 -39.63 17.67 24.55
N TYR A 55 -38.70 16.74 24.43
CA TYR A 55 -37.56 16.65 25.32
C TYR A 55 -36.55 17.72 24.86
N TYR A 56 -36.51 18.88 25.51
CA TYR A 56 -35.50 19.90 25.31
C TYR A 56 -34.36 19.67 26.29
N PRO A 57 -33.26 19.07 25.88
CA PRO A 57 -32.12 18.86 26.77
C PRO A 57 -31.52 20.18 27.21
N LYS A 58 -31.36 20.35 28.50
CA LYS A 58 -30.76 21.55 29.11
C LYS A 58 -29.31 21.27 29.44
N TRP A 59 -28.39 21.68 28.60
CA TRP A 59 -26.99 21.65 28.92
C TRP A 59 -26.61 22.90 29.77
N LYS A 60 -26.00 22.68 30.92
CA LYS A 60 -25.52 23.76 31.81
C LYS A 60 -24.04 23.55 32.11
N LYS A 61 -23.25 24.65 32.15
CA LYS A 61 -21.85 24.64 32.58
C LYS A 61 -21.77 25.10 34.02
N VAL A 62 -21.21 24.22 34.87
CA VAL A 62 -21.00 24.47 36.30
C VAL A 62 -19.56 24.12 36.61
N ASP A 63 -18.82 25.03 37.22
CA ASP A 63 -17.42 24.86 37.61
C ASP A 63 -16.50 24.31 36.52
N GLY A 64 -16.71 24.81 35.29
CA GLY A 64 -15.92 24.42 34.14
C GLY A 64 -16.37 23.12 33.44
N LYS A 65 -17.24 22.32 34.06
CA LYS A 65 -17.81 21.09 33.51
C LYS A 65 -19.21 21.32 32.94
N VAL A 66 -19.61 20.54 31.95
CA VAL A 66 -20.93 20.63 31.30
C VAL A 66 -21.75 19.45 31.74
N TYR A 67 -22.97 19.69 32.18
CA TYR A 67 -23.92 18.70 32.67
C TYR A 67 -25.20 18.73 31.85
N PHE A 68 -25.84 17.57 31.75
CA PHE A 68 -27.13 17.43 31.08
C PHE A 68 -28.24 17.30 32.13
N TYR A 69 -29.21 18.20 32.09
CA TYR A 69 -30.36 18.23 32.98
C TYR A 69 -31.64 17.79 32.22
N THR A 70 -32.43 16.96 32.87
CA THR A 70 -33.80 16.65 32.43
C THR A 70 -34.76 17.80 32.72
N GLU A 71 -36.00 17.67 32.28
CA GLU A 71 -37.04 18.68 32.54
C GLU A 71 -37.30 18.90 34.05
N ASP A 72 -37.15 17.83 34.84
CA ASP A 72 -37.29 17.81 36.32
C ASP A 72 -35.98 18.22 37.02
N GLU A 73 -35.04 18.82 36.27
CA GLU A 73 -33.76 19.31 36.77
C GLU A 73 -32.86 18.20 37.38
N THR A 74 -33.09 16.94 37.03
CA THR A 74 -32.23 15.80 37.40
C THR A 74 -31.02 15.71 36.47
N ILE A 75 -29.81 15.47 36.98
CA ILE A 75 -28.61 15.26 36.21
C ILE A 75 -28.58 13.81 35.72
N LEU A 76 -28.45 13.63 34.41
CA LEU A 76 -28.20 12.32 33.83
C LEU A 76 -26.76 11.87 34.06
N LYS A 77 -26.53 10.57 34.29
CA LYS A 77 -25.24 9.98 34.62
C LYS A 77 -25.00 8.70 33.86
N SER A 78 -23.74 8.39 33.59
CA SER A 78 -23.24 7.13 33.02
C SER A 78 -24.01 6.67 31.78
N GLN A 79 -24.29 7.57 30.85
CA GLN A 79 -25.06 7.21 29.65
C GLN A 79 -24.73 8.08 28.43
N TRP A 80 -25.07 7.54 27.27
CA TRP A 80 -25.04 8.23 25.99
C TRP A 80 -26.26 9.15 25.83
N ILE A 81 -26.02 10.30 25.23
CA ILE A 81 -27.04 11.30 24.90
C ILE A 81 -26.89 11.67 23.43
N THR A 82 -27.98 11.55 22.66
CA THR A 82 -28.03 12.05 21.30
C THR A 82 -28.71 13.42 21.30
N TYR A 83 -28.02 14.42 20.82
CA TYR A 83 -28.53 15.79 20.72
C TYR A 83 -27.98 16.49 19.48
N ASP A 84 -28.84 17.12 18.71
CA ASP A 84 -28.51 17.84 17.48
C ASP A 84 -27.62 17.00 16.54
N SER A 85 -28.04 15.76 16.27
CA SER A 85 -27.33 14.79 15.42
C SER A 85 -25.92 14.38 15.90
N HIS A 86 -25.51 14.79 17.09
CA HIS A 86 -24.25 14.42 17.72
C HIS A 86 -24.47 13.51 18.90
N GLN A 87 -23.44 12.72 19.25
CA GLN A 87 -23.47 11.85 20.42
C GLN A 87 -22.51 12.37 21.49
N TYR A 88 -22.98 12.33 22.72
CA TYR A 88 -22.29 12.76 23.93
C TYR A 88 -22.33 11.63 24.95
N TYR A 89 -21.38 11.61 25.85
CA TYR A 89 -21.44 10.72 27.01
C TYR A 89 -21.30 11.55 28.27
N VAL A 90 -22.15 11.27 29.26
CA VAL A 90 -22.02 11.84 30.61
C VAL A 90 -21.50 10.77 31.56
N ASP A 91 -20.50 11.10 32.34
CA ASP A 91 -19.82 10.20 33.28
C ASP A 91 -20.66 9.88 34.53
N GLU A 92 -20.09 9.17 35.50
CA GLU A 92 -20.74 8.83 36.74
C GLU A 92 -21.07 10.05 37.61
N THR A 93 -20.41 11.18 37.38
CA THR A 93 -20.72 12.48 38.06
C THR A 93 -21.82 13.22 37.33
N GLY A 94 -22.12 12.85 36.08
CA GLY A 94 -23.03 13.51 35.15
C GLY A 94 -22.34 14.57 34.29
N ALA A 95 -21.02 14.72 34.41
CA ALA A 95 -20.26 15.63 33.55
C ALA A 95 -20.08 15.05 32.15
N ALA A 96 -20.17 15.90 31.09
CA ALA A 96 -19.88 15.51 29.74
C ALA A 96 -18.42 15.08 29.56
N ALA A 97 -18.17 13.91 29.04
CA ALA A 97 -16.86 13.39 28.74
C ALA A 97 -16.12 14.28 27.71
N SER A 98 -14.81 14.47 27.88
CA SER A 98 -13.97 15.28 27.02
C SER A 98 -12.61 14.62 26.85
N GLY A 99 -12.05 14.66 25.63
CA GLY A 99 -10.84 13.91 25.30
C GLY A 99 -11.09 12.41 25.22
N PHE A 100 -10.07 11.59 25.48
CA PHE A 100 -10.25 10.14 25.57
C PHE A 100 -10.97 9.74 26.86
N TYR A 101 -12.05 9.01 26.72
CA TYR A 101 -12.84 8.51 27.84
C TYR A 101 -13.20 7.05 27.61
N THR A 102 -13.02 6.20 28.64
CA THR A 102 -13.40 4.80 28.61
C THR A 102 -14.73 4.62 29.33
N THR A 103 -15.74 4.16 28.60
CA THR A 103 -17.07 3.86 29.10
C THR A 103 -17.07 2.56 29.93
N PRO A 104 -18.08 2.30 30.79
CA PRO A 104 -18.12 1.12 31.65
C PRO A 104 -18.10 -0.23 30.93
N ASP A 105 -18.46 -0.27 29.63
CA ASP A 105 -18.33 -1.44 28.77
C ASP A 105 -16.90 -1.72 28.28
N GLY A 106 -15.92 -0.92 28.74
CA GLY A 106 -14.50 -1.06 28.44
C GLY A 106 -14.05 -0.45 27.10
N LYS A 107 -14.96 0.17 26.36
CA LYS A 107 -14.62 0.85 25.10
C LYS A 107 -14.11 2.26 25.37
N THR A 108 -13.08 2.68 24.63
CA THR A 108 -12.54 4.03 24.69
C THR A 108 -13.09 4.85 23.53
N TRP A 109 -13.50 6.05 23.80
CA TRP A 109 -14.05 7.01 22.84
C TRP A 109 -13.24 8.31 22.88
N TYR A 110 -13.42 9.15 21.86
CA TYR A 110 -12.81 10.48 21.86
C TYR A 110 -13.90 11.54 21.69
N PHE A 111 -13.96 12.46 22.65
CA PHE A 111 -14.88 13.59 22.65
C PHE A 111 -14.09 14.88 22.42
N GLU A 112 -14.49 15.69 21.43
CA GLU A 112 -13.75 16.86 20.99
C GLU A 112 -13.50 17.85 22.12
N PRO A 113 -12.26 17.97 22.64
CA PRO A 113 -11.96 18.88 23.74
C PRO A 113 -11.94 20.33 23.24
N GLY A 114 -12.11 21.29 24.18
CA GLY A 114 -12.02 22.71 23.86
C GLY A 114 -13.28 23.31 23.24
N THR A 115 -14.30 22.52 22.97
CA THR A 115 -15.64 22.99 22.58
C THR A 115 -16.50 23.21 23.82
N TRP A 116 -17.56 24.03 23.68
CA TRP A 116 -18.50 24.23 24.79
C TRP A 116 -19.21 22.92 25.15
N LEU A 117 -19.51 22.07 24.16
CA LEU A 117 -20.15 20.78 24.34
C LEU A 117 -19.35 19.71 23.58
N PRO A 118 -18.52 18.90 24.28
CA PRO A 118 -17.68 17.89 23.66
C PRO A 118 -18.52 16.75 23.08
N HIS A 119 -18.51 16.56 21.78
CA HIS A 119 -19.21 15.45 21.11
C HIS A 119 -18.24 14.35 20.68
N ALA A 120 -18.75 13.14 20.54
CA ALA A 120 -17.98 11.98 20.09
C ALA A 120 -17.50 12.18 18.63
N ARG A 121 -16.23 11.93 18.38
CA ARG A 121 -15.67 11.85 17.03
C ARG A 121 -15.60 10.40 16.60
N TYR A 122 -15.94 10.17 15.31
CA TYR A 122 -15.85 8.88 14.66
C TYR A 122 -14.99 8.97 13.41
N GLY A 123 -14.46 7.82 12.98
CA GLY A 123 -13.59 7.72 11.83
C GLY A 123 -12.16 8.17 12.13
N LEU A 124 -11.46 8.54 11.06
CA LEU A 124 -10.08 9.05 11.13
C LEU A 124 -10.05 10.49 11.64
N PHE A 125 -9.20 10.76 12.60
CA PHE A 125 -8.88 12.11 13.06
C PHE A 125 -7.45 12.20 13.55
N TYR A 126 -6.99 13.42 13.81
CA TYR A 126 -5.68 13.67 14.37
C TYR A 126 -5.74 14.61 15.56
N ILE A 127 -4.72 14.51 16.40
CA ILE A 127 -4.43 15.44 17.48
C ILE A 127 -3.09 16.10 17.16
N LEU A 128 -3.04 17.43 17.20
CA LEU A 128 -1.80 18.18 17.06
C LEU A 128 -1.08 18.20 18.40
N GLU A 129 0.00 17.43 18.50
CA GLU A 129 0.87 17.39 19.67
C GLU A 129 1.96 18.46 19.58
N ASN A 130 2.45 18.92 20.74
CA ASN A 130 3.52 19.94 20.84
C ASN A 130 3.25 21.24 20.06
N LYS A 131 1.99 21.65 19.98
CA LYS A 131 1.47 22.73 19.12
C LYS A 131 2.29 24.04 19.12
N ASN A 132 2.98 24.36 20.21
CA ASN A 132 3.72 25.62 20.39
C ASN A 132 5.24 25.40 20.37
N THR A 133 5.72 24.29 19.82
CA THR A 133 7.15 23.97 19.73
C THR A 133 7.56 23.70 18.29
N PRO A 134 8.85 23.78 17.94
CA PRO A 134 9.34 23.39 16.62
C PRO A 134 9.07 21.90 16.27
N ASN A 135 8.80 21.08 17.28
CA ASN A 135 8.59 19.63 17.15
C ASN A 135 7.10 19.26 17.12
N TYR A 136 6.23 20.17 16.65
CA TYR A 136 4.83 19.84 16.50
C TYR A 136 4.65 18.70 15.47
N HIS A 137 3.73 17.78 15.75
CA HIS A 137 3.39 16.70 14.83
C HIS A 137 1.93 16.30 14.99
N TYR A 138 1.40 15.66 13.95
CA TYR A 138 0.05 15.13 13.95
C TYR A 138 0.09 13.67 14.38
N THR A 139 -0.68 13.33 15.41
CA THR A 139 -0.88 11.95 15.83
C THR A 139 -2.26 11.50 15.40
N TYR A 140 -2.34 10.43 14.59
CA TYR A 140 -3.57 9.95 13.99
C TYR A 140 -4.19 8.83 14.82
N TYR A 141 -5.53 8.83 14.84
CA TYR A 141 -6.37 7.85 15.53
C TYR A 141 -7.58 7.47 14.69
N TYR A 142 -8.19 6.35 14.99
CA TYR A 142 -9.45 5.94 14.39
C TYR A 142 -10.42 5.44 15.47
N VAL A 143 -11.62 6.02 15.49
CA VAL A 143 -12.71 5.59 16.36
C VAL A 143 -13.81 4.97 15.51
N ASP A 144 -14.04 3.68 15.69
CA ASP A 144 -15.16 2.98 15.10
C ASP A 144 -16.43 3.28 15.90
N LYS A 145 -17.57 3.50 15.20
CA LYS A 145 -18.82 3.90 15.84
C LYS A 145 -19.43 2.83 16.77
N ASP A 146 -19.08 1.56 16.59
CA ASP A 146 -19.61 0.43 17.37
C ASP A 146 -18.59 -0.10 18.40
N ASN A 147 -17.28 0.02 18.07
CA ASN A 147 -16.21 -0.61 18.84
C ASN A 147 -15.34 0.42 19.62
N GLY A 148 -15.50 1.71 19.37
CA GLY A 148 -14.68 2.75 19.99
C GLY A 148 -13.33 2.89 19.32
N LEU A 149 -12.33 3.35 20.07
CA LEU A 149 -10.95 3.55 19.62
C LEU A 149 -10.33 2.22 19.22
N ILE A 150 -9.93 2.11 17.96
CA ILE A 150 -9.25 0.92 17.47
C ILE A 150 -7.83 0.88 18.05
N LYS A 151 -7.45 -0.28 18.57
CA LYS A 151 -6.13 -0.57 19.15
C LYS A 151 -5.62 -1.91 18.69
N ASN A 152 -4.29 -2.05 18.53
CA ASN A 152 -3.62 -3.29 18.12
C ASN A 152 -4.27 -3.94 16.89
N ASN A 153 -4.65 -3.12 15.89
CA ASN A 153 -5.35 -3.62 14.71
C ASN A 153 -5.08 -2.76 13.47
N TRP A 154 -5.29 -3.39 12.31
CA TRP A 154 -5.26 -2.70 11.04
C TRP A 154 -6.51 -1.85 10.84
N VAL A 155 -6.31 -0.64 10.32
CA VAL A 155 -7.36 0.30 9.94
C VAL A 155 -7.23 0.61 8.46
N LYS A 156 -8.30 0.38 7.70
CA LYS A 156 -8.37 0.81 6.31
C LYS A 156 -9.00 2.19 6.24
N THR A 157 -8.23 3.15 5.76
CA THR A 157 -8.68 4.52 5.49
C THR A 157 -8.83 4.74 3.98
N ASP A 158 -9.34 5.90 3.57
CA ASP A 158 -9.34 6.35 2.16
C ASP A 158 -7.91 6.56 1.62
N LYS A 159 -6.92 6.73 2.48
CA LYS A 159 -5.51 6.91 2.12
C LYS A 159 -4.75 5.59 1.98
N GLY A 160 -5.16 4.55 2.69
CA GLY A 160 -4.49 3.24 2.69
C GLY A 160 -4.68 2.48 3.99
N TRP A 161 -3.85 1.46 4.21
CA TRP A 161 -3.82 0.69 5.44
C TRP A 161 -2.86 1.30 6.44
N SER A 162 -3.34 1.50 7.67
CA SER A 162 -2.58 1.99 8.82
C SER A 162 -2.66 0.98 9.96
N TRP A 163 -1.71 1.00 10.89
CA TRP A 163 -1.75 0.19 12.10
C TRP A 163 -1.98 1.09 13.31
N ALA A 164 -3.05 0.83 14.05
CA ALA A 164 -3.29 1.44 15.35
C ALA A 164 -2.57 0.62 16.43
N GLY A 165 -1.64 1.24 17.14
CA GLY A 165 -0.88 0.62 18.23
C GLY A 165 -1.71 0.34 19.48
N ALA A 166 -1.05 -0.06 20.57
CA ALA A 166 -1.71 -0.42 21.83
C ALA A 166 -2.46 0.75 22.48
N ASP A 167 -2.02 1.97 22.26
CA ASP A 167 -2.65 3.21 22.72
C ASP A 167 -3.63 3.82 21.70
N GLY A 168 -3.78 3.18 20.52
CA GLY A 168 -4.63 3.64 19.43
C GLY A 168 -3.95 4.60 18.44
N ARG A 169 -2.72 5.03 18.70
CA ARG A 169 -1.95 5.87 17.78
C ARG A 169 -1.58 5.10 16.52
N PHE A 170 -1.64 5.76 15.38
CA PHE A 170 -1.13 5.16 14.16
C PHE A 170 0.40 5.09 14.21
N THR A 171 0.92 3.90 13.91
CA THR A 171 2.36 3.63 13.88
C THR A 171 2.99 4.25 12.63
N GLU A 172 4.19 4.80 12.78
CA GLU A 172 5.04 5.30 11.70
C GLU A 172 6.41 4.61 11.74
N GLY A 173 7.04 4.45 10.58
CA GLY A 173 8.32 3.74 10.44
C GLY A 173 8.16 2.23 10.27
N TRP A 174 9.22 1.50 10.62
CA TRP A 174 9.23 0.04 10.58
C TRP A 174 8.26 -0.56 11.59
N PHE A 175 7.43 -1.47 11.12
CA PHE A 175 6.44 -2.15 11.91
C PHE A 175 6.39 -3.64 11.60
N THR A 176 6.53 -4.48 12.61
CA THR A 176 6.30 -5.93 12.51
C THR A 176 5.02 -6.27 13.24
N ALA A 177 4.02 -6.76 12.49
CA ALA A 177 2.75 -7.16 13.06
C ALA A 177 2.87 -8.49 13.86
N PRO A 178 1.86 -8.83 14.67
CA PRO A 178 1.86 -10.08 15.47
C PRO A 178 1.99 -11.36 14.64
N ASN A 179 1.66 -11.33 13.36
CA ASN A 179 1.84 -12.45 12.42
C ASN A 179 3.27 -12.58 11.86
N GLY A 180 4.23 -11.78 12.36
CA GLY A 180 5.63 -11.79 11.96
C GLY A 180 5.95 -11.07 10.65
N LYS A 181 4.96 -10.54 9.95
CA LYS A 181 5.18 -9.76 8.72
C LYS A 181 5.58 -8.34 9.05
N THR A 182 6.47 -7.77 8.24
CA THR A 182 7.03 -6.43 8.45
C THR A 182 6.60 -5.49 7.34
N TRP A 183 6.25 -4.26 7.69
CA TRP A 183 5.94 -3.15 6.78
C TRP A 183 6.69 -1.89 7.19
N TYR A 184 6.64 -0.91 6.33
CA TYR A 184 7.01 0.47 6.64
C TYR A 184 5.79 1.36 6.42
N LEU A 185 5.38 2.06 7.46
CA LEU A 185 4.25 2.98 7.44
C LEU A 185 4.78 4.41 7.45
N THR A 186 4.31 5.24 6.53
CA THR A 186 4.78 6.62 6.43
C THR A 186 3.69 7.57 5.95
N SER A 187 3.71 8.78 6.46
CA SER A 187 2.91 9.91 6.00
C SER A 187 3.56 10.68 4.85
N GLU A 188 4.86 10.46 4.58
CA GLU A 188 5.66 11.22 3.62
C GLU A 188 5.27 11.00 2.15
N ILE A 189 4.60 9.89 1.82
CA ILE A 189 4.16 9.59 0.46
C ILE A 189 2.91 10.40 0.02
N GLY A 190 2.69 11.57 0.62
CA GLY A 190 1.63 12.50 0.25
C GLY A 190 0.25 12.16 0.80
N SER A 191 0.14 11.13 1.65
CA SER A 191 -1.12 10.74 2.30
C SER A 191 -1.48 11.65 3.48
N GLY A 192 -0.49 12.27 4.12
CA GLY A 192 -0.63 12.97 5.41
C GLY A 192 -0.95 12.04 6.59
N VAL A 193 -1.19 10.75 6.34
CA VAL A 193 -1.55 9.72 7.32
C VAL A 193 -0.55 8.58 7.18
N PRO A 194 0.02 8.02 8.26
CA PRO A 194 0.90 6.88 8.17
C PRO A 194 0.21 5.67 7.54
N VAL A 195 0.62 5.31 6.33
CA VAL A 195 0.08 4.16 5.57
C VAL A 195 1.21 3.26 5.07
N ILE A 196 0.88 2.03 4.68
CA ILE A 196 1.86 1.11 4.10
C ILE A 196 2.44 1.72 2.82
N ALA A 197 3.76 1.92 2.80
CA ALA A 197 4.49 2.28 1.59
C ALA A 197 4.60 1.06 0.65
N LYS A 198 4.50 1.28 -0.66
CA LYS A 198 4.82 0.25 -1.67
C LYS A 198 6.33 0.15 -1.89
N SER A 199 7.00 1.29 -1.88
CA SER A 199 8.45 1.41 -1.90
C SER A 199 8.84 2.64 -1.10
N VAL A 200 9.96 2.56 -0.40
CA VAL A 200 10.46 3.69 0.40
C VAL A 200 11.98 3.62 0.54
N PRO A 201 12.68 4.75 0.38
CA PRO A 201 14.08 4.85 0.78
C PRO A 201 14.19 4.98 2.30
N VAL A 202 14.97 4.12 2.93
CA VAL A 202 15.28 4.18 4.36
C VAL A 202 16.80 4.00 4.51
N ASP A 203 17.47 4.94 5.16
CA ASP A 203 18.92 4.91 5.40
C ASP A 203 19.73 4.65 4.11
N GLY A 204 19.36 5.30 3.00
CA GLY A 204 20.03 5.17 1.71
C GLY A 204 19.75 3.89 0.94
N LYS A 205 18.90 3.00 1.43
CA LYS A 205 18.46 1.77 0.75
C LYS A 205 16.99 1.86 0.35
N LEU A 206 16.65 1.35 -0.81
CA LEU A 206 15.27 1.27 -1.29
C LEU A 206 14.65 -0.08 -0.89
N TYR A 207 13.51 -0.05 -0.20
CA TYR A 207 12.76 -1.23 0.23
C TYR A 207 11.41 -1.32 -0.47
N PHE A 208 10.89 -2.54 -0.60
CA PHE A 208 9.64 -2.82 -1.31
C PHE A 208 8.68 -3.62 -0.44
N PHE A 209 7.39 -3.27 -0.54
CA PHE A 209 6.35 -3.88 0.29
C PHE A 209 5.12 -4.25 -0.53
N ASP A 210 4.55 -5.38 -0.20
CA ASP A 210 3.21 -5.77 -0.61
C ASP A 210 2.24 -5.62 0.57
N THR A 211 1.03 -5.15 0.31
CA THR A 211 0.04 -4.85 1.35
C THR A 211 -0.41 -6.07 2.12
N SER A 212 -0.31 -7.26 1.54
CA SER A 212 -0.76 -8.52 2.14
C SER A 212 0.38 -9.36 2.72
N THR A 213 1.56 -9.32 2.08
CA THR A 213 2.71 -10.15 2.46
C THR A 213 3.78 -9.41 3.24
N GLY A 214 3.75 -8.07 3.23
CA GLY A 214 4.74 -7.23 3.90
C GLY A 214 5.99 -7.01 3.07
N LEU A 215 7.14 -6.87 3.73
CA LEU A 215 8.45 -6.63 3.13
C LEU A 215 8.83 -7.75 2.15
N LEU A 216 9.03 -7.38 0.89
CA LEU A 216 9.46 -8.29 -0.15
C LEU A 216 10.93 -8.65 0.02
N ARG A 217 11.27 -9.93 -0.15
CA ARG A 217 12.63 -10.47 -0.08
C ARG A 217 12.86 -11.52 -1.15
N ASN A 218 14.08 -11.58 -1.67
CA ASN A 218 14.49 -12.54 -2.71
C ASN A 218 13.47 -12.63 -3.85
N SER A 219 13.01 -11.48 -4.34
CA SER A 219 11.93 -11.42 -5.31
C SER A 219 12.09 -10.27 -6.29
N TRP A 220 11.57 -10.47 -7.49
CA TRP A 220 11.43 -9.42 -8.49
C TRP A 220 10.34 -8.43 -8.11
N VAL A 221 10.63 -7.14 -8.33
CA VAL A 221 9.69 -6.04 -8.11
C VAL A 221 9.63 -5.16 -9.35
N ASN A 222 8.43 -4.90 -9.84
CA ASN A 222 8.19 -3.93 -10.91
C ASN A 222 7.38 -2.75 -10.35
N LEU A 223 7.92 -1.56 -10.39
CA LEU A 223 7.23 -0.36 -9.90
C LEU A 223 6.33 0.32 -10.93
N GLY A 224 6.39 -0.11 -12.21
CA GLY A 224 5.39 0.23 -13.22
C GLY A 224 5.20 1.71 -13.55
N HIS A 225 6.26 2.49 -13.64
CA HIS A 225 6.19 3.90 -14.04
C HIS A 225 6.68 4.09 -15.49
N GLY A 226 5.82 3.78 -16.49
CA GLY A 226 6.00 4.16 -17.90
C GLY A 226 7.16 3.51 -18.67
N VAL A 227 8.24 3.19 -18.05
CA VAL A 227 9.33 2.30 -18.48
C VAL A 227 9.41 1.18 -17.47
N GLU A 228 9.54 -0.06 -17.93
CA GLU A 228 9.63 -1.22 -17.03
C GLU A 228 10.82 -1.05 -16.07
N ALA A 229 10.54 -0.59 -14.85
CA ALA A 229 11.54 -0.42 -13.80
C ALA A 229 11.55 -1.66 -12.91
N TRP A 230 12.38 -2.63 -13.28
CA TRP A 230 12.58 -3.85 -12.51
C TRP A 230 13.66 -3.67 -11.45
N TYR A 231 13.41 -4.26 -10.30
CA TYR A 231 14.32 -4.32 -9.17
C TYR A 231 14.40 -5.76 -8.63
N TRP A 232 15.47 -6.08 -7.94
CA TRP A 232 15.55 -7.28 -7.14
C TRP A 232 15.64 -6.91 -5.65
N ALA A 233 14.63 -7.31 -4.89
CA ALA A 233 14.67 -7.22 -3.44
C ALA A 233 15.57 -8.32 -2.89
N GLY A 234 16.66 -7.95 -2.23
CA GLY A 234 17.62 -8.89 -1.64
C GLY A 234 17.07 -9.62 -0.42
N PRO A 235 17.92 -10.41 0.26
CA PRO A 235 17.51 -11.19 1.45
C PRO A 235 17.10 -10.31 2.64
N ASP A 236 17.61 -9.09 2.74
CA ASP A 236 17.23 -8.09 3.74
C ASP A 236 16.01 -7.25 3.31
N GLY A 237 15.52 -7.43 2.07
CA GLY A 237 14.42 -6.68 1.47
C GLY A 237 14.83 -5.39 0.78
N ALA A 238 16.09 -4.99 0.87
CA ALA A 238 16.60 -3.84 0.14
C ALA A 238 16.82 -4.17 -1.35
N ALA A 239 16.69 -3.15 -2.22
CA ALA A 239 17.12 -3.26 -3.60
C ALA A 239 18.61 -3.63 -3.66
N ILE A 240 18.94 -4.68 -4.39
CA ILE A 240 20.35 -5.06 -4.65
C ILE A 240 20.98 -3.98 -5.53
N SER A 241 22.29 -3.80 -5.35
CA SER A 241 23.15 -2.93 -6.16
C SER A 241 24.30 -3.72 -6.75
N GLY A 242 24.64 -3.48 -8.02
CA GLY A 242 25.71 -4.17 -8.72
C GLY A 242 25.35 -5.59 -9.16
N TRP A 243 26.37 -6.45 -9.26
CA TRP A 243 26.20 -7.84 -9.70
C TRP A 243 25.52 -8.72 -8.66
N PHE A 244 24.56 -9.53 -9.09
CA PHE A 244 23.89 -10.50 -8.21
C PHE A 244 23.45 -11.76 -8.96
N LYS A 245 23.14 -12.81 -8.19
CA LYS A 245 22.53 -14.04 -8.72
C LYS A 245 21.17 -14.26 -8.09
N THR A 246 20.22 -14.63 -8.91
CA THR A 246 18.91 -15.10 -8.47
C THR A 246 18.95 -16.57 -8.04
N PRO A 247 17.99 -17.07 -7.25
CA PRO A 247 17.99 -18.46 -6.77
C PRO A 247 17.98 -19.53 -7.87
N ASP A 248 17.51 -19.17 -9.07
CA ASP A 248 17.57 -20.03 -10.27
C ASP A 248 18.95 -20.05 -10.95
N GLY A 249 19.96 -19.40 -10.34
CA GLY A 249 21.34 -19.39 -10.77
C GLY A 249 21.68 -18.35 -11.85
N LYS A 250 20.73 -17.57 -12.31
CA LYS A 250 20.96 -16.52 -13.32
C LYS A 250 21.68 -15.34 -12.73
N THR A 251 22.56 -14.73 -13.55
CA THR A 251 23.35 -13.57 -13.15
C THR A 251 22.71 -12.31 -13.75
N TRP A 252 22.64 -11.27 -12.95
CA TRP A 252 22.06 -9.98 -13.29
C TRP A 252 22.94 -8.82 -12.80
N TYR A 253 22.63 -7.61 -13.26
CA TYR A 253 23.24 -6.39 -12.78
C TYR A 253 22.18 -5.35 -12.48
N ALA A 254 22.22 -4.81 -11.27
CA ALA A 254 21.40 -3.68 -10.85
C ALA A 254 22.26 -2.43 -10.87
N ASP A 255 21.94 -1.47 -11.73
CA ASP A 255 22.77 -0.32 -12.00
C ASP A 255 22.73 0.70 -10.85
N PRO A 256 23.85 0.91 -10.13
CA PRO A 256 23.92 1.88 -9.04
C PRO A 256 23.69 3.32 -9.48
N GLU A 257 24.04 3.66 -10.72
CA GLU A 257 23.89 5.01 -11.26
C GLU A 257 22.43 5.32 -11.64
N HIS A 258 21.61 4.28 -11.84
CA HIS A 258 20.20 4.38 -12.19
C HIS A 258 19.29 3.80 -11.09
N TYR A 259 19.53 4.21 -9.85
CA TYR A 259 18.68 3.86 -8.69
C TYR A 259 18.57 2.34 -8.44
N ASN A 260 19.59 1.57 -8.77
CA ASN A 260 19.60 0.10 -8.65
C ASN A 260 18.53 -0.62 -9.50
N ARG A 261 18.15 -0.05 -10.64
CA ARG A 261 17.31 -0.76 -11.61
C ARG A 261 18.08 -1.92 -12.22
N VAL A 262 17.43 -3.04 -12.39
CA VAL A 262 18.03 -4.19 -13.07
C VAL A 262 18.11 -3.90 -14.57
N VAL A 263 19.30 -4.06 -15.11
CA VAL A 263 19.57 -3.82 -16.51
C VAL A 263 18.97 -4.93 -17.37
N MET A 264 18.27 -4.51 -18.41
CA MET A 264 17.75 -5.37 -19.49
C MET A 264 18.31 -4.84 -20.81
N GLY A 265 18.90 -5.69 -21.61
CA GLY A 265 19.62 -5.29 -22.82
C GLY A 265 21.10 -5.00 -22.55
N GLY A 266 21.69 -4.08 -23.32
CA GLY A 266 23.12 -3.79 -23.30
C GLY A 266 23.54 -2.69 -22.33
N ILE A 267 24.70 -2.85 -21.71
CA ILE A 267 25.32 -1.85 -20.83
C ILE A 267 26.84 -2.01 -20.84
N HIS A 268 27.56 -0.89 -20.69
CA HIS A 268 29.00 -0.89 -20.40
C HIS A 268 29.23 -0.82 -18.89
N ILE A 269 30.03 -1.76 -18.38
CA ILE A 269 30.46 -1.81 -16.98
C ILE A 269 31.98 -2.02 -16.99
N ASP A 270 32.74 -1.13 -16.38
CA ASP A 270 34.20 -1.19 -16.34
C ASP A 270 34.84 -1.44 -17.73
N ASP A 271 34.46 -0.59 -18.71
CA ASP A 271 34.92 -0.62 -20.11
C ASP A 271 34.64 -1.93 -20.87
N LYS A 272 33.76 -2.77 -20.35
CA LYS A 272 33.27 -4.00 -21.01
C LYS A 272 31.80 -3.92 -21.29
N TYR A 273 31.42 -4.45 -22.45
CA TYR A 273 30.01 -4.53 -22.85
C TYR A 273 29.38 -5.82 -22.35
N TYR A 274 28.24 -5.69 -21.65
CA TYR A 274 27.43 -6.79 -21.18
C TYR A 274 26.03 -6.71 -21.77
N PHE A 275 25.40 -7.85 -21.98
CA PHE A 275 24.02 -7.92 -22.45
C PHE A 275 23.21 -8.85 -21.54
N PHE A 276 22.02 -8.38 -21.15
CA PHE A 276 21.12 -9.10 -20.28
C PHE A 276 19.82 -9.40 -21.05
N ASP A 277 19.54 -10.69 -21.23
CA ASP A 277 18.28 -11.17 -21.79
C ASP A 277 17.17 -11.08 -20.73
N TYR A 278 15.98 -10.63 -21.13
CA TYR A 278 14.84 -10.44 -20.24
C TYR A 278 14.43 -11.69 -19.42
N SER A 279 14.71 -12.87 -19.92
CA SER A 279 14.32 -14.13 -19.28
C SER A 279 15.48 -14.89 -18.64
N ASN A 280 16.69 -14.71 -19.19
CA ASN A 280 17.84 -15.56 -18.85
C ASN A 280 18.97 -14.81 -18.12
N GLY A 281 18.87 -13.48 -18.04
CA GLY A 281 19.91 -12.65 -17.44
C GLY A 281 21.14 -12.51 -18.33
N LEU A 282 22.32 -12.49 -17.73
CA LEU A 282 23.59 -12.25 -18.43
C LEU A 282 23.82 -13.26 -19.57
N VAL A 283 23.94 -12.76 -20.79
CA VAL A 283 24.35 -13.55 -21.95
C VAL A 283 25.86 -13.71 -21.93
N THR A 284 26.32 -14.95 -21.83
CA THR A 284 27.74 -15.27 -21.72
C THR A 284 28.35 -15.70 -23.06
N HIS A 285 27.55 -16.11 -24.01
CA HIS A 285 27.95 -16.53 -25.35
C HIS A 285 26.74 -16.66 -26.26
N GLY A 286 26.88 -16.26 -27.53
CA GLY A 286 25.84 -16.45 -28.52
C GLY A 286 25.31 -15.17 -29.16
N TRP A 287 24.24 -15.35 -29.94
CA TRP A 287 23.57 -14.24 -30.63
C TRP A 287 22.77 -13.37 -29.66
N ILE A 288 22.86 -12.07 -29.87
CA ILE A 288 22.00 -11.09 -29.22
C ILE A 288 21.27 -10.27 -30.30
N ASP A 289 20.00 -9.97 -30.07
CA ASP A 289 19.19 -9.07 -30.87
C ASP A 289 19.38 -7.64 -30.30
N GLY A 290 20.04 -6.78 -31.08
CA GLY A 290 20.26 -5.36 -30.71
C GLY A 290 19.02 -4.49 -30.91
N GLY A 291 17.93 -5.04 -31.45
CA GLY A 291 16.77 -4.28 -31.91
C GLY A 291 16.91 -3.85 -33.38
N ASP A 292 15.84 -3.35 -33.98
CA ASP A 292 15.78 -2.82 -35.35
C ASP A 292 16.35 -3.75 -36.46
N GLY A 293 16.51 -5.05 -36.16
CA GLY A 293 17.04 -6.07 -37.07
C GLY A 293 18.57 -6.18 -37.05
N GLU A 294 19.22 -5.51 -36.14
CA GLU A 294 20.65 -5.63 -35.89
C GLU A 294 20.96 -6.80 -34.98
N TRP A 295 22.00 -7.56 -35.29
CA TRP A 295 22.42 -8.72 -34.50
C TRP A 295 23.91 -8.62 -34.18
N ALA A 296 24.24 -9.01 -32.96
CA ALA A 296 25.62 -9.11 -32.53
C ALA A 296 25.92 -10.50 -31.96
N TRP A 297 27.19 -10.80 -31.77
CA TRP A 297 27.67 -12.05 -31.19
C TRP A 297 28.49 -11.78 -29.93
N ILE A 298 28.06 -12.36 -28.83
CA ILE A 298 28.87 -12.40 -27.60
C ILE A 298 29.83 -13.60 -27.69
N GLU A 299 31.12 -13.34 -27.75
CA GLU A 299 32.15 -14.37 -27.79
C GLU A 299 32.46 -14.91 -26.40
N THR A 300 32.67 -13.98 -25.48
CA THR A 300 32.91 -14.24 -24.07
C THR A 300 32.22 -13.15 -23.24
N VAL A 301 32.01 -13.41 -21.97
CA VAL A 301 31.43 -12.41 -21.05
C VAL A 301 32.20 -11.09 -21.13
N GLY A 302 31.49 -10.01 -21.40
CA GLY A 302 32.06 -8.66 -21.47
C GLY A 302 32.71 -8.30 -22.81
N SER A 303 32.51 -9.11 -23.85
CA SER A 303 32.96 -8.76 -25.18
C SER A 303 31.95 -9.05 -26.28
N VAL A 304 31.67 -8.07 -27.10
CA VAL A 304 30.97 -8.19 -28.36
C VAL A 304 32.02 -8.51 -29.43
N TYR A 305 31.76 -9.50 -30.25
CA TYR A 305 32.68 -9.90 -31.31
C TYR A 305 32.64 -8.90 -32.47
N SER A 306 33.81 -8.51 -32.96
CA SER A 306 33.95 -7.75 -34.20
C SER A 306 34.85 -8.47 -35.19
N GLY A 307 34.64 -8.26 -36.50
CA GLY A 307 35.38 -8.89 -37.59
C GLY A 307 34.70 -10.12 -38.17
N TRP A 308 35.47 -10.91 -38.97
CA TRP A 308 34.96 -12.12 -39.60
C TRP A 308 34.91 -13.30 -38.64
N LYS A 309 33.75 -13.97 -38.60
CA LYS A 309 33.55 -15.18 -37.80
C LYS A 309 32.96 -16.32 -38.61
N HIS A 310 33.58 -17.48 -38.51
CA HIS A 310 33.04 -18.74 -39.04
C HIS A 310 32.17 -19.38 -37.98
N MET A 311 30.90 -19.56 -38.29
CA MET A 311 29.93 -20.16 -37.37
C MET A 311 29.87 -21.68 -37.51
N PRO A 312 29.39 -22.40 -36.47
CA PRO A 312 29.26 -23.87 -36.49
C PRO A 312 28.35 -24.40 -37.63
N ASN A 313 27.47 -23.57 -38.17
CA ASN A 313 26.62 -23.90 -39.31
C ASN A 313 27.32 -23.77 -40.67
N GLY A 314 28.66 -23.56 -40.70
CA GLY A 314 29.48 -23.44 -41.89
C GLY A 314 29.39 -22.06 -42.59
N LYS A 315 28.70 -21.10 -42.04
CA LYS A 315 28.56 -19.77 -42.64
C LYS A 315 29.55 -18.78 -42.01
N TRP A 316 30.02 -17.83 -42.84
CA TRP A 316 30.81 -16.71 -42.43
C TRP A 316 29.93 -15.48 -42.24
N PHE A 317 30.13 -14.76 -41.11
CA PHE A 317 29.50 -13.49 -40.83
C PHE A 317 30.59 -12.45 -40.53
N TYR A 318 30.33 -11.22 -40.92
CA TYR A 318 31.15 -10.08 -40.55
C TYR A 318 30.36 -9.23 -39.57
N PHE A 319 30.94 -8.99 -38.44
CA PHE A 319 30.40 -8.15 -37.38
C PHE A 319 31.13 -6.81 -37.41
N ASP A 320 30.41 -5.75 -37.68
CA ASP A 320 30.96 -4.40 -37.59
C ASP A 320 31.30 -4.09 -36.12
N GLU A 321 32.19 -3.12 -35.95
CA GLU A 321 32.44 -2.54 -34.66
C GLU A 321 31.21 -1.71 -34.29
N VAL A 322 30.35 -2.23 -33.42
CA VAL A 322 29.05 -1.64 -33.11
C VAL A 322 29.15 -0.91 -31.77
N GLU A 323 28.98 0.39 -31.78
CA GLU A 323 28.53 1.12 -30.61
C GLU A 323 27.02 0.85 -30.47
N PHE A 324 26.64 -0.14 -29.66
CA PHE A 324 25.22 -0.32 -29.33
C PHE A 324 24.72 0.93 -28.60
N PRO A 325 23.60 1.51 -29.05
CA PRO A 325 23.02 2.63 -28.34
C PRO A 325 22.66 2.21 -26.92
N MET A 326 23.19 2.90 -25.94
CA MET A 326 22.82 2.75 -24.55
C MET A 326 21.29 2.92 -24.46
N ILE A 327 20.55 1.86 -24.12
CA ILE A 327 19.16 1.96 -23.74
C ILE A 327 19.15 2.57 -22.35
N ASN A 328 19.31 3.86 -22.26
CA ASN A 328 18.96 4.78 -21.17
C ASN A 328 19.74 6.09 -21.31
N LYS A 329 19.44 6.84 -22.36
CA LYS A 329 19.56 8.29 -22.31
C LYS A 329 18.12 8.78 -22.25
N ASP A 330 17.65 8.98 -21.00
CA ASP A 330 16.75 10.09 -20.59
C ASP A 330 16.57 10.04 -19.08
#